data_1355a70f420b446b96997bef8b4c677d
#
_entry.id   1355a70f420b446b96997bef8b4c677d
#
_cell.length_a   1.000
_cell.length_b   1.000
_cell.length_c   1.000
_cell.angle_alpha   90.00
_cell.angle_beta   90.00
_cell.angle_gamma   90.00
#
_symmetry.space_group_name_H-M   'P 1'
#
loop_
_entity.id
_entity.type
_entity.pdbx_description
1 polymer ?
#
loop_
_entity_poly.entity_id
_entity_poly.type
_entity_poly.pdbx_seq_one_letter_code
_entity_poly.pdbx_strand_id
1 'polypeptide(L)'
;MKKACPELTTNETYTYYAPSFAGTSNSLNPIVTWEDGLDTDKDIAVISTHNYISGATVPGVTLQGTLMNHTSNIVSIAKQLNESRLLAALPDSLEPNLPFVMGETNSLYNQGRPGLSNTFGAALWGVDFNLWCATNNISRVHMHQGTNYRYQAWQPVATALDSAGTKAPYYGQVAVAAFLGDIAAAAPRIVNLPLPSERESAYAAYVGGKLARLIVVNMMAYNATDYNSNFTDAYPRPVERYAFQLPRSARGGVVRLQRLMANGSDAITGVTFDGYSYNYELAEGRPVLLGNVTRGETAKVGRRGLLEIGVPRSSAVIVSFGKRAGGYY
;
A
#
# COMPACT_ATOMS: atom_id res chain seq x y z
N MET A 1 10.76 -0.57 -32.07
CA MET A 1 9.42 -1.08 -31.86
C MET A 1 8.49 -0.72 -33.02
N LYS A 2 8.23 0.57 -33.29
CA LYS A 2 7.36 1.02 -34.41
C LYS A 2 7.69 0.40 -35.77
N LYS A 3 8.98 0.20 -36.11
CA LYS A 3 9.40 -0.48 -37.35
C LYS A 3 9.23 -2.00 -37.33
N ALA A 4 9.27 -2.62 -36.14
CA ALA A 4 9.22 -4.08 -36.00
C ALA A 4 7.78 -4.62 -35.87
N CYS A 5 6.87 -3.79 -35.35
CA CYS A 5 5.48 -4.15 -35.11
C CYS A 5 4.56 -2.99 -35.53
N PRO A 6 4.49 -2.67 -36.82
CA PRO A 6 3.71 -1.51 -37.31
C PRO A 6 2.22 -1.65 -37.00
N GLU A 7 1.67 -2.84 -36.89
CA GLU A 7 0.27 -3.11 -36.55
C GLU A 7 -0.08 -2.66 -35.12
N LEU A 8 0.89 -2.60 -34.20
CA LEU A 8 0.67 -2.12 -32.83
C LEU A 8 0.71 -0.59 -32.74
N THR A 9 1.23 0.08 -33.77
CA THR A 9 1.49 1.52 -33.74
C THR A 9 0.58 2.31 -34.68
N THR A 10 -0.24 1.65 -35.53
CA THR A 10 -1.12 2.29 -36.51
C THR A 10 -2.31 3.04 -35.94
N ASN A 11 -2.65 2.85 -34.64
CA ASN A 11 -3.87 3.41 -34.05
C ASN A 11 -3.60 4.32 -32.82
N GLU A 12 -2.42 4.89 -32.69
CA GLU A 12 -2.04 5.72 -31.51
C GLU A 12 -2.23 4.97 -30.16
N THR A 13 -2.39 3.64 -30.20
CA THR A 13 -2.68 2.83 -29.02
C THR A 13 -1.42 2.37 -28.30
N TYR A 14 -0.27 2.45 -28.94
CA TYR A 14 1.00 2.05 -28.35
C TYR A 14 1.73 3.26 -27.78
N THR A 15 1.82 3.31 -26.46
CA THR A 15 2.46 4.38 -25.70
C THR A 15 3.50 3.82 -24.75
N TYR A 16 4.36 4.69 -24.23
CA TYR A 16 5.46 4.30 -23.34
C TYR A 16 5.25 4.75 -21.91
N TYR A 17 5.85 4.00 -21.02
CA TYR A 17 6.17 4.43 -19.66
C TYR A 17 7.64 4.82 -19.64
N ALA A 18 7.96 6.08 -19.35
CA ALA A 18 9.33 6.60 -19.39
C ALA A 18 9.53 7.72 -18.35
N PRO A 19 10.79 8.00 -17.96
CA PRO A 19 12.02 7.29 -18.32
C PRO A 19 12.30 6.03 -17.51
N SER A 20 11.57 5.75 -16.43
CA SER A 20 11.74 4.59 -15.52
C SER A 20 13.15 4.49 -14.92
N PHE A 21 13.68 5.59 -14.45
CA PHE A 21 14.98 5.59 -13.78
C PHE A 21 14.91 4.86 -12.43
N ALA A 22 16.00 4.16 -12.10
CA ALA A 22 16.09 3.29 -10.92
C ALA A 22 16.02 4.02 -9.56
N GLY A 23 15.74 5.30 -9.56
CA GLY A 23 15.58 6.16 -8.39
C GLY A 23 16.13 7.56 -8.63
N THR A 24 16.09 8.38 -7.61
CA THR A 24 16.44 9.81 -7.67
C THR A 24 17.86 10.13 -7.17
N SER A 25 18.64 9.13 -6.81
CA SER A 25 19.99 9.31 -6.21
C SER A 25 21.13 9.00 -7.19
N ASN A 26 20.83 8.94 -8.48
CA ASN A 26 21.81 8.73 -9.55
C ASN A 26 22.02 10.02 -10.38
N SER A 27 22.89 9.97 -11.38
CA SER A 27 23.15 11.09 -12.28
C SER A 27 22.06 11.32 -13.34
N LEU A 28 21.09 10.44 -13.43
CA LEU A 28 19.99 10.54 -14.40
C LEU A 28 18.90 11.45 -13.82
N ASN A 29 18.60 12.51 -14.56
CA ASN A 29 17.64 13.52 -14.16
C ASN A 29 16.46 13.54 -15.13
N PRO A 30 15.23 13.20 -14.70
CA PRO A 30 14.08 13.12 -15.59
C PRO A 30 13.71 14.48 -16.20
N ILE A 31 13.95 15.59 -15.50
CA ILE A 31 13.65 16.93 -15.99
C ILE A 31 14.58 17.26 -17.18
N VAL A 32 15.88 17.12 -16.99
CA VAL A 32 16.88 17.37 -18.05
C VAL A 32 16.63 16.44 -19.24
N THR A 33 16.36 15.15 -19.00
CA THR A 33 16.08 14.20 -20.07
C THR A 33 14.83 14.59 -20.87
N TRP A 34 13.83 15.15 -20.20
CA TRP A 34 12.61 15.63 -20.87
C TRP A 34 12.89 16.88 -21.71
N GLU A 35 13.65 17.84 -21.16
CA GLU A 35 14.08 19.06 -21.87
C GLU A 35 14.98 18.73 -23.08
N ASP A 36 15.81 17.68 -22.98
CA ASP A 36 16.65 17.16 -24.06
C ASP A 36 15.87 16.40 -25.15
N GLY A 37 14.53 16.32 -25.04
CA GLY A 37 13.65 15.79 -26.08
C GLY A 37 13.28 14.31 -25.94
N LEU A 38 13.24 13.76 -24.71
CA LEU A 38 12.81 12.39 -24.48
C LEU A 38 11.44 12.10 -25.13
N ASP A 39 10.50 13.04 -25.07
CA ASP A 39 9.15 12.90 -25.62
C ASP A 39 8.91 13.72 -26.90
N THR A 40 9.90 13.82 -27.76
CA THR A 40 9.78 14.55 -29.05
C THR A 40 8.69 13.96 -29.94
N ASP A 41 8.50 12.64 -29.89
CA ASP A 41 7.49 11.92 -30.69
C ASP A 41 6.08 11.95 -30.05
N LYS A 42 5.92 12.50 -28.86
CA LYS A 42 4.65 12.58 -28.10
C LYS A 42 3.97 11.20 -27.91
N ASP A 43 4.77 10.19 -27.62
CA ASP A 43 4.30 8.81 -27.44
C ASP A 43 4.47 8.27 -26.01
N ILE A 44 4.95 9.09 -25.08
CA ILE A 44 4.96 8.79 -23.65
C ILE A 44 3.58 9.10 -23.07
N ALA A 45 2.93 8.13 -22.47
CA ALA A 45 1.64 8.29 -21.80
C ALA A 45 1.74 8.38 -20.28
N VAL A 46 2.85 7.94 -19.71
CA VAL A 46 3.04 7.85 -18.26
C VAL A 46 4.48 8.13 -17.89
N ILE A 47 4.68 8.99 -16.93
CA ILE A 47 6.00 9.23 -16.32
C ILE A 47 6.23 8.18 -15.22
N SER A 48 7.30 7.42 -15.36
CA SER A 48 7.63 6.29 -14.51
C SER A 48 8.94 6.53 -13.76
N THR A 49 8.96 6.19 -12.48
CA THR A 49 10.15 6.22 -11.61
C THR A 49 10.17 5.00 -10.71
N HIS A 50 11.32 4.71 -10.10
CA HIS A 50 11.45 3.65 -9.11
C HIS A 50 11.64 4.21 -7.71
N ASN A 51 11.21 3.44 -6.69
CA ASN A 51 11.45 3.72 -5.29
C ASN A 51 11.59 2.44 -4.47
N TYR A 52 12.57 2.41 -3.61
CA TYR A 52 12.70 1.48 -2.50
C TYR A 52 13.03 2.27 -1.25
N ILE A 53 12.37 1.96 -0.11
CA ILE A 53 12.54 2.74 1.12
C ILE A 53 13.98 2.60 1.68
N SER A 54 14.62 1.46 1.45
CA SER A 54 16.03 1.19 1.78
C SER A 54 16.50 -0.08 1.05
N GLY A 55 17.64 -0.65 1.46
CA GLY A 55 18.22 -1.87 0.91
C GLY A 55 18.27 -3.03 1.91
N ALA A 56 18.23 -4.24 1.39
CA ALA A 56 18.25 -5.46 2.19
C ALA A 56 19.54 -5.64 3.03
N THR A 57 20.66 -5.07 2.57
CA THR A 57 21.96 -5.14 3.23
C THR A 57 22.38 -3.84 3.93
N VAL A 58 21.54 -2.81 3.90
CA VAL A 58 21.85 -1.52 4.52
C VAL A 58 21.82 -1.67 6.04
N PRO A 59 22.89 -1.27 6.75
CA PRO A 59 22.91 -1.28 8.22
C PRO A 59 21.84 -0.39 8.84
N GLY A 60 21.32 -0.76 10.01
CA GLY A 60 20.32 0.01 10.73
C GLY A 60 18.89 -0.11 10.21
N VAL A 61 18.66 -0.83 9.11
CA VAL A 61 17.32 -1.12 8.60
C VAL A 61 16.62 -2.13 9.52
N THR A 62 15.48 -1.73 10.06
CA THR A 62 14.66 -2.56 10.95
C THR A 62 13.20 -2.55 10.50
N LEU A 63 12.44 -3.55 10.94
CA LEU A 63 11.02 -3.61 10.66
C LEU A 63 10.30 -2.38 11.23
N GLN A 64 10.53 -2.09 12.51
CA GLN A 64 9.86 -1.00 13.21
C GLN A 64 10.40 0.38 12.81
N GLY A 65 11.71 0.54 12.67
CA GLY A 65 12.33 1.85 12.39
C GLY A 65 12.18 2.30 10.94
N THR A 66 12.13 1.34 10.00
CA THR A 66 12.15 1.63 8.58
C THR A 66 10.79 1.37 7.92
N LEU A 67 10.23 0.17 8.06
CA LEU A 67 9.00 -0.20 7.35
C LEU A 67 7.75 0.24 8.12
N MET A 68 7.66 -0.04 9.41
CA MET A 68 6.50 0.30 10.23
C MET A 68 6.58 1.72 10.77
N ASN A 69 6.83 2.69 9.86
CA ASN A 69 7.04 4.09 10.19
C ASN A 69 6.50 4.98 9.06
N HIS A 70 5.42 5.71 9.33
CA HIS A 70 4.77 6.60 8.37
C HIS A 70 5.72 7.72 7.89
N THR A 71 6.50 8.30 8.78
CA THR A 71 7.48 9.34 8.43
C THR A 71 8.53 8.80 7.47
N SER A 72 8.98 7.55 7.64
CA SER A 72 9.90 6.91 6.70
C SER A 72 9.30 6.77 5.30
N ASN A 73 8.01 6.44 5.19
CA ASN A 73 7.29 6.40 3.90
C ASN A 73 7.23 7.80 3.26
N ILE A 74 6.88 8.82 4.02
CA ILE A 74 6.85 10.21 3.53
C ILE A 74 8.21 10.62 2.98
N VAL A 75 9.27 10.40 3.75
CA VAL A 75 10.64 10.78 3.38
C VAL A 75 11.12 9.97 2.16
N SER A 76 10.78 8.69 2.07
CA SER A 76 11.29 7.81 1.01
C SER A 76 10.88 8.26 -0.39
N ILE A 77 9.68 8.82 -0.56
CA ILE A 77 9.18 9.26 -1.88
C ILE A 77 9.22 10.77 -2.08
N ALA A 78 9.77 11.52 -1.12
CA ALA A 78 9.79 12.98 -1.19
C ALA A 78 10.51 13.52 -2.44
N LYS A 79 11.59 12.84 -2.87
CA LYS A 79 12.34 13.22 -4.08
C LYS A 79 11.53 12.95 -5.33
N GLN A 80 10.87 11.81 -5.45
CA GLN A 80 9.99 11.49 -6.59
C GLN A 80 8.81 12.46 -6.69
N LEU A 81 8.22 12.85 -5.56
CA LEU A 81 7.17 13.88 -5.54
C LEU A 81 7.71 15.25 -5.99
N ASN A 82 8.95 15.58 -5.63
CA ASN A 82 9.59 16.79 -6.13
C ASN A 82 9.86 16.73 -7.64
N GLU A 83 10.34 15.59 -8.16
CA GLU A 83 10.51 15.39 -9.62
C GLU A 83 9.19 15.51 -10.36
N SER A 84 8.11 14.88 -9.86
CA SER A 84 6.76 15.01 -10.44
C SER A 84 6.31 16.47 -10.52
N ARG A 85 6.55 17.24 -9.46
CA ARG A 85 6.21 18.67 -9.42
C ARG A 85 7.05 19.51 -10.40
N LEU A 86 8.35 19.23 -10.50
CA LEU A 86 9.25 19.94 -11.40
C LEU A 86 8.92 19.63 -12.87
N LEU A 87 8.63 18.36 -13.19
CA LEU A 87 8.15 17.99 -14.51
C LEU A 87 6.85 18.73 -14.87
N ALA A 88 5.86 18.72 -13.98
CA ALA A 88 4.59 19.44 -14.20
C ALA A 88 4.74 20.96 -14.32
N ALA A 89 5.89 21.52 -13.96
CA ALA A 89 6.21 22.95 -14.11
C ALA A 89 6.96 23.28 -15.42
N LEU A 90 7.30 22.27 -16.23
CA LEU A 90 7.90 22.50 -17.55
C LEU A 90 6.89 23.16 -18.51
N PRO A 91 7.37 23.85 -19.57
CA PRO A 91 6.50 24.46 -20.56
C PRO A 91 5.51 23.47 -21.19
N ASP A 92 4.27 23.92 -21.44
CA ASP A 92 3.21 23.10 -22.07
C ASP A 92 3.63 22.53 -23.44
N SER A 93 4.56 23.18 -24.14
CA SER A 93 5.10 22.68 -25.43
C SER A 93 5.82 21.33 -25.29
N LEU A 94 6.26 20.98 -24.07
CA LEU A 94 6.89 19.69 -23.77
C LEU A 94 5.90 18.63 -23.29
N GLU A 95 4.61 19.00 -23.09
CA GLU A 95 3.52 18.12 -22.65
C GLU A 95 3.84 17.27 -21.40
N PRO A 96 4.35 17.88 -20.30
CA PRO A 96 4.82 17.13 -19.14
C PRO A 96 3.70 16.74 -18.17
N ASN A 97 2.44 17.10 -18.42
CA ASN A 97 1.29 16.86 -17.56
C ASN A 97 0.72 15.44 -17.75
N LEU A 98 1.58 14.44 -17.61
CA LEU A 98 1.22 13.05 -17.69
C LEU A 98 1.03 12.41 -16.31
N PRO A 99 0.27 11.31 -16.20
CA PRO A 99 0.18 10.54 -14.98
C PRO A 99 1.58 10.12 -14.49
N PHE A 100 1.85 10.29 -13.19
CA PHE A 100 3.09 9.88 -12.56
C PHE A 100 2.87 8.58 -11.80
N VAL A 101 3.76 7.60 -11.97
CA VAL A 101 3.66 6.28 -11.36
C VAL A 101 4.95 5.82 -10.71
N MET A 102 4.85 5.00 -9.68
CA MET A 102 5.95 4.15 -9.25
C MET A 102 5.98 2.92 -10.15
N GLY A 103 6.78 2.97 -11.21
CA GLY A 103 6.88 1.91 -12.21
C GLY A 103 7.57 0.66 -11.69
N GLU A 104 8.43 0.82 -10.67
CA GLU A 104 8.96 -0.28 -9.88
C GLU A 104 9.17 0.17 -8.45
N THR A 105 8.67 -0.62 -7.49
CA THR A 105 8.88 -0.38 -6.08
C THR A 105 8.71 -1.65 -5.26
N ASN A 106 9.27 -1.69 -4.08
CA ASN A 106 8.93 -2.59 -2.98
C ASN A 106 9.65 -2.10 -1.70
N SER A 107 9.61 -2.88 -0.62
CA SER A 107 10.18 -2.48 0.67
C SER A 107 11.69 -2.23 0.59
N LEU A 108 12.49 -3.26 0.33
CA LEU A 108 13.95 -3.17 0.35
C LEU A 108 14.53 -3.68 -0.97
N TYR A 109 15.33 -2.85 -1.70
CA TYR A 109 16.03 -3.33 -2.89
C TYR A 109 16.98 -4.50 -2.56
N ASN A 110 17.52 -5.17 -3.58
CA ASN A 110 18.23 -6.44 -3.47
C ASN A 110 17.35 -7.58 -2.93
N GLN A 111 16.17 -7.77 -3.55
CA GLN A 111 15.25 -8.89 -3.32
C GLN A 111 14.55 -8.92 -1.94
N GLY A 112 14.69 -7.88 -1.16
CA GLY A 112 14.15 -7.84 0.20
C GLY A 112 14.99 -8.63 1.21
N ARG A 113 14.65 -8.50 2.49
CA ARG A 113 15.34 -9.12 3.62
C ARG A 113 14.42 -10.05 4.40
N PRO A 114 14.81 -11.32 4.67
CA PRO A 114 14.06 -12.20 5.55
C PRO A 114 13.83 -11.60 6.93
N GLY A 115 12.64 -11.82 7.50
CA GLY A 115 12.27 -11.25 8.80
C GLY A 115 11.90 -9.76 8.77
N LEU A 116 12.02 -9.11 7.60
CA LEU A 116 11.57 -7.74 7.37
C LEU A 116 10.56 -7.71 6.20
N SER A 117 11.04 -7.93 4.98
CA SER A 117 10.24 -7.75 3.75
C SER A 117 9.13 -8.79 3.57
N ASN A 118 9.26 -9.97 4.17
CA ASN A 118 8.30 -11.08 4.08
C ASN A 118 7.33 -11.16 5.27
N THR A 119 7.33 -10.15 6.13
CA THR A 119 6.54 -10.14 7.37
C THR A 119 5.20 -9.43 7.21
N PHE A 120 4.34 -9.60 8.21
CA PHE A 120 3.11 -8.84 8.33
C PHE A 120 3.35 -7.33 8.51
N GLY A 121 4.44 -6.93 9.18
CA GLY A 121 4.86 -5.54 9.24
C GLY A 121 5.13 -4.93 7.87
N ALA A 122 5.68 -5.72 6.91
CA ALA A 122 5.82 -5.28 5.53
C ALA A 122 4.46 -5.18 4.79
N ALA A 123 3.46 -5.99 5.16
CA ALA A 123 2.10 -5.82 4.66
C ALA A 123 1.50 -4.49 5.14
N LEU A 124 1.67 -4.13 6.42
CA LEU A 124 1.23 -2.84 6.97
C LEU A 124 1.97 -1.66 6.31
N TRP A 125 3.29 -1.80 6.10
CA TRP A 125 4.07 -0.86 5.29
C TRP A 125 3.43 -0.66 3.91
N GLY A 126 3.12 -1.75 3.22
CA GLY A 126 2.52 -1.71 1.89
C GLY A 126 1.17 -0.99 1.86
N VAL A 127 0.35 -1.14 2.89
CA VAL A 127 -0.90 -0.37 3.03
C VAL A 127 -0.62 1.11 3.13
N ASP A 128 0.24 1.51 4.06
CA ASP A 128 0.58 2.92 4.30
C ASP A 128 1.25 3.55 3.08
N PHE A 129 2.23 2.88 2.47
CA PHE A 129 2.94 3.34 1.28
C PHE A 129 2.01 3.59 0.09
N ASN A 130 1.14 2.62 -0.25
CA ASN A 130 0.21 2.77 -1.36
C ASN A 130 -0.78 3.92 -1.14
N LEU A 131 -1.31 4.06 0.08
CA LEU A 131 -2.28 5.10 0.38
C LEU A 131 -1.63 6.48 0.46
N TRP A 132 -0.39 6.57 0.92
CA TRP A 132 0.40 7.80 0.85
C TRP A 132 0.67 8.20 -0.60
N CYS A 133 1.05 7.26 -1.47
CA CYS A 133 1.18 7.49 -2.90
C CYS A 133 -0.13 8.03 -3.50
N ALA A 134 -1.26 7.39 -3.23
CA ALA A 134 -2.57 7.82 -3.72
C ALA A 134 -2.97 9.24 -3.25
N THR A 135 -2.62 9.60 -2.01
CA THR A 135 -2.84 10.96 -1.47
C THR A 135 -2.05 12.03 -2.23
N ASN A 136 -0.92 11.66 -2.81
CA ASN A 136 0.00 12.54 -3.52
C ASN A 136 -0.07 12.41 -5.07
N ASN A 137 -1.21 11.95 -5.60
CA ASN A 137 -1.48 11.82 -7.03
C ASN A 137 -0.53 10.87 -7.78
N ILE A 138 0.14 9.95 -7.10
CA ILE A 138 0.81 8.84 -7.75
C ILE A 138 -0.27 7.86 -8.18
N SER A 139 -0.49 7.78 -9.50
CA SER A 139 -1.66 7.14 -10.06
C SER A 139 -1.62 5.61 -10.04
N ARG A 140 -0.42 5.03 -9.95
CA ARG A 140 -0.19 3.58 -9.84
C ARG A 140 1.09 3.27 -9.07
N VAL A 141 1.09 2.13 -8.40
CA VAL A 141 2.24 1.59 -7.68
C VAL A 141 2.43 0.14 -8.12
N HIS A 142 3.54 -0.12 -8.82
CA HIS A 142 3.87 -1.43 -9.36
C HIS A 142 4.84 -2.13 -8.39
N MET A 143 4.30 -2.98 -7.52
CA MET A 143 5.11 -3.77 -6.58
C MET A 143 5.90 -4.83 -7.33
N HIS A 144 7.23 -4.72 -7.29
CA HIS A 144 8.13 -5.68 -7.93
C HIS A 144 7.95 -7.07 -7.33
N GLN A 145 7.87 -8.07 -8.20
CA GLN A 145 7.77 -9.48 -7.86
C GLN A 145 8.95 -10.24 -8.47
N GLY A 146 9.40 -11.29 -7.83
CA GLY A 146 10.44 -12.16 -8.37
C GLY A 146 10.47 -13.47 -7.61
N THR A 147 10.77 -14.58 -8.31
CA THR A 147 10.92 -15.88 -7.68
C THR A 147 12.00 -15.80 -6.59
N ASN A 148 11.69 -16.27 -5.37
CA ASN A 148 12.51 -16.21 -4.16
C ASN A 148 12.77 -14.81 -3.59
N TYR A 149 12.18 -13.75 -4.12
CA TYR A 149 12.31 -12.42 -3.55
C TYR A 149 11.52 -12.31 -2.24
N ARG A 150 12.14 -11.78 -1.19
CA ARG A 150 11.55 -11.76 0.15
C ARG A 150 10.37 -10.81 0.27
N TYR A 151 10.31 -9.77 -0.58
CA TYR A 151 9.20 -8.83 -0.62
C TYR A 151 8.03 -9.25 -1.51
N GLN A 152 8.10 -10.41 -2.16
CA GLN A 152 7.07 -10.86 -3.08
C GLN A 152 5.71 -11.09 -2.37
N ALA A 153 4.63 -10.87 -3.09
CA ALA A 153 3.29 -11.14 -2.59
C ALA A 153 2.91 -12.63 -2.70
N TRP A 154 3.48 -13.35 -3.68
CA TRP A 154 3.33 -14.79 -3.84
C TRP A 154 4.57 -15.41 -4.47
N GLN A 155 4.83 -16.66 -4.13
CA GLN A 155 5.84 -17.51 -4.75
C GLN A 155 5.13 -18.42 -5.76
N PRO A 156 5.38 -18.32 -7.07
CA PRO A 156 4.62 -19.05 -8.08
C PRO A 156 4.96 -20.54 -8.12
N VAL A 157 6.18 -20.90 -7.79
CA VAL A 157 6.69 -22.28 -7.81
C VAL A 157 7.53 -22.57 -6.58
N ALA A 158 7.52 -23.81 -6.10
CA ALA A 158 8.41 -24.23 -5.05
C ALA A 158 9.87 -24.28 -5.56
N THR A 159 10.80 -23.82 -4.73
CA THR A 159 12.24 -23.86 -4.97
C THR A 159 12.96 -24.43 -3.76
N ALA A 160 14.29 -24.57 -3.85
CA ALA A 160 15.10 -24.95 -2.69
C ALA A 160 15.09 -23.90 -1.55
N LEU A 161 14.72 -22.65 -1.86
CA LEU A 161 14.77 -21.53 -0.91
C LEU A 161 13.40 -21.17 -0.32
N ASP A 162 12.30 -21.44 -1.05
CA ASP A 162 10.97 -21.04 -0.63
C ASP A 162 9.89 -21.95 -1.24
N SER A 163 8.80 -22.18 -0.50
CA SER A 163 7.64 -22.91 -0.98
C SER A 163 6.75 -22.04 -1.87
N ALA A 164 6.06 -22.66 -2.83
CA ALA A 164 4.97 -21.99 -3.53
C ALA A 164 3.93 -21.51 -2.53
N GLY A 165 3.36 -20.33 -2.76
CA GLY A 165 2.29 -19.86 -1.88
C GLY A 165 2.14 -18.35 -1.81
N THR A 166 1.07 -17.95 -1.14
CA THR A 166 0.74 -16.55 -0.81
C THR A 166 1.58 -16.11 0.39
N LYS A 167 2.15 -14.92 0.31
CA LYS A 167 3.02 -14.36 1.35
C LYS A 167 2.32 -13.21 2.09
N ALA A 168 2.86 -12.82 3.25
CA ALA A 168 2.25 -11.78 4.09
C ALA A 168 2.03 -10.44 3.35
N PRO A 169 2.94 -9.92 2.49
CA PRO A 169 2.71 -8.67 1.75
C PRO A 169 1.45 -8.66 0.87
N TYR A 170 0.99 -9.81 0.37
CA TYR A 170 -0.25 -9.91 -0.40
C TYR A 170 -1.47 -9.34 0.33
N TYR A 171 -1.57 -9.59 1.63
CA TYR A 171 -2.71 -9.14 2.42
C TYR A 171 -2.76 -7.62 2.59
N GLY A 172 -1.61 -6.95 2.53
CA GLY A 172 -1.56 -5.49 2.43
C GLY A 172 -2.21 -4.98 1.15
N GLN A 173 -1.96 -5.65 0.02
CA GLN A 173 -2.59 -5.32 -1.28
C GLN A 173 -4.10 -5.59 -1.24
N VAL A 174 -4.55 -6.68 -0.62
CA VAL A 174 -5.98 -6.97 -0.40
C VAL A 174 -6.65 -5.84 0.39
N ALA A 175 -6.02 -5.38 1.47
CA ALA A 175 -6.55 -4.30 2.29
C ALA A 175 -6.61 -2.97 1.51
N VAL A 176 -5.59 -2.65 0.71
CA VAL A 176 -5.59 -1.47 -0.18
C VAL A 176 -6.73 -1.57 -1.19
N ALA A 177 -6.90 -2.71 -1.86
CA ALA A 177 -7.99 -2.92 -2.82
C ALA A 177 -9.37 -2.76 -2.16
N ALA A 178 -9.57 -3.33 -0.98
CA ALA A 178 -10.81 -3.19 -0.21
C ALA A 178 -11.07 -1.73 0.20
N PHE A 179 -10.02 -0.99 0.57
CA PHE A 179 -10.13 0.43 0.93
C PHE A 179 -10.42 1.32 -0.29
N LEU A 180 -9.81 1.07 -1.44
CA LEU A 180 -10.06 1.81 -2.67
C LEU A 180 -11.45 1.48 -3.25
N GLY A 181 -11.92 0.24 -3.12
CA GLY A 181 -13.18 -0.24 -3.67
C GLY A 181 -13.15 -0.35 -5.20
N ASP A 182 -14.32 -0.30 -5.82
CA ASP A 182 -14.44 -0.36 -7.28
C ASP A 182 -14.04 0.98 -7.92
N ILE A 183 -12.76 1.08 -8.26
CA ILE A 183 -12.19 2.27 -8.89
C ILE A 183 -12.65 2.48 -10.34
N ALA A 184 -13.10 1.42 -11.02
CA ALA A 184 -13.64 1.50 -12.38
C ALA A 184 -15.04 2.14 -12.37
N ALA A 185 -15.84 1.87 -11.34
CA ALA A 185 -17.15 2.51 -11.18
C ALA A 185 -17.03 3.95 -10.69
N ALA A 186 -16.14 4.23 -9.72
CA ALA A 186 -15.90 5.57 -9.22
C ALA A 186 -14.56 5.65 -8.47
N ALA A 187 -13.59 6.33 -9.04
CA ALA A 187 -12.29 6.54 -8.39
C ALA A 187 -12.45 7.37 -7.09
N PRO A 188 -11.97 6.88 -5.95
CA PRO A 188 -12.01 7.62 -4.71
C PRO A 188 -10.94 8.71 -4.66
N ARG A 189 -11.26 9.85 -4.04
CA ARG A 189 -10.24 10.81 -3.59
C ARG A 189 -9.74 10.36 -2.22
N ILE A 190 -8.44 10.12 -2.10
CA ILE A 190 -7.81 9.72 -0.85
C ILE A 190 -7.22 10.94 -0.15
N VAL A 191 -7.38 11.01 1.16
CA VAL A 191 -6.87 12.08 2.02
C VAL A 191 -6.19 11.46 3.22
N ASN A 192 -4.95 11.84 3.49
CA ASN A 192 -4.29 11.50 4.75
C ASN A 192 -4.92 12.27 5.92
N LEU A 193 -5.12 11.59 7.03
CA LEU A 193 -5.56 12.15 8.30
C LEU A 193 -4.38 12.09 9.27
N PRO A 194 -3.69 13.20 9.54
CA PRO A 194 -2.50 13.19 10.39
C PRO A 194 -2.80 12.64 11.79
N LEU A 195 -1.95 11.72 12.25
CA LEU A 195 -1.95 11.19 13.62
C LEU A 195 -0.68 11.63 14.35
N PRO A 196 -0.71 11.64 15.70
CA PRO A 196 0.42 12.18 16.49
C PRO A 196 1.70 11.35 16.41
N SER A 197 1.57 10.03 16.18
CA SER A 197 2.71 9.10 16.19
C SER A 197 3.18 8.76 14.78
N GLU A 198 4.48 8.69 14.57
CA GLU A 198 5.08 8.17 13.33
C GLU A 198 4.83 6.66 13.11
N ARG A 199 4.29 5.98 14.13
CA ARG A 199 3.95 4.54 14.10
C ARG A 199 2.49 4.30 13.74
N GLU A 200 1.81 5.31 13.24
CA GLU A 200 0.40 5.27 12.91
C GLU A 200 0.14 6.05 11.63
N SER A 201 -0.84 5.61 10.88
CA SER A 201 -1.41 6.40 9.78
C SER A 201 -2.90 6.20 9.66
N ALA A 202 -3.58 7.21 9.13
CA ALA A 202 -5.00 7.11 8.82
C ALA A 202 -5.32 7.83 7.52
N TYR A 203 -6.30 7.28 6.80
CA TYR A 203 -6.75 7.83 5.52
C TYR A 203 -8.26 7.80 5.40
N ALA A 204 -8.80 8.79 4.68
CA ALA A 204 -10.19 8.87 4.30
C ALA A 204 -10.34 8.71 2.78
N ALA A 205 -11.30 7.90 2.35
CA ALA A 205 -11.68 7.75 0.95
C ALA A 205 -13.05 8.41 0.70
N TYR A 206 -13.09 9.36 -0.23
CA TYR A 206 -14.30 10.07 -0.64
C TYR A 206 -14.70 9.63 -2.05
N VAL A 207 -15.94 9.18 -2.21
CA VAL A 207 -16.53 8.81 -3.50
C VAL A 207 -17.71 9.75 -3.78
N GLY A 208 -17.69 10.42 -4.93
CA GLY A 208 -18.70 11.42 -5.25
C GLY A 208 -18.84 12.53 -4.20
N GLY A 209 -17.73 12.94 -3.58
CA GLY A 209 -17.69 13.96 -2.52
C GLY A 209 -18.18 13.48 -1.14
N LYS A 210 -18.57 12.21 -0.99
CA LYS A 210 -19.07 11.64 0.27
C LYS A 210 -18.02 10.73 0.88
N LEU A 211 -17.84 10.81 2.21
CA LEU A 211 -16.99 9.87 2.95
C LEU A 211 -17.54 8.45 2.80
N ALA A 212 -16.77 7.62 2.13
CA ALA A 212 -17.11 6.22 1.87
C ALA A 212 -16.39 5.26 2.82
N ARG A 213 -15.10 5.50 3.11
CA ARG A 213 -14.30 4.65 3.99
C ARG A 213 -13.26 5.46 4.77
N LEU A 214 -12.91 4.94 5.93
CA LEU A 214 -11.71 5.32 6.69
C LEU A 214 -10.84 4.09 6.86
N ILE A 215 -9.53 4.26 6.96
CA ILE A 215 -8.61 3.22 7.40
C ILE A 215 -7.67 3.79 8.45
N VAL A 216 -7.37 2.97 9.46
CA VAL A 216 -6.30 3.21 10.43
C VAL A 216 -5.31 2.06 10.31
N VAL A 217 -4.03 2.40 10.18
CA VAL A 217 -2.92 1.46 10.20
C VAL A 217 -2.12 1.71 11.47
N ASN A 218 -2.21 0.79 12.41
CA ASN A 218 -1.45 0.84 13.65
C ASN A 218 -0.16 0.04 13.47
N MET A 219 0.93 0.73 13.22
CA MET A 219 2.26 0.19 13.00
C MET A 219 3.11 0.12 14.29
N MET A 220 2.53 0.35 15.47
CA MET A 220 3.20 0.07 16.73
C MET A 220 3.50 -1.42 16.82
N ALA A 221 4.77 -1.77 17.12
CA ALA A 221 5.21 -3.16 17.13
C ALA A 221 4.45 -4.01 18.16
N TYR A 222 4.14 -5.21 17.75
CA TYR A 222 3.76 -6.33 18.59
C TYR A 222 4.25 -7.61 17.91
N ASN A 223 5.20 -8.30 18.52
CA ASN A 223 5.78 -9.52 17.93
C ASN A 223 5.16 -10.76 18.57
N ALA A 224 4.93 -11.76 17.75
CA ALA A 224 4.36 -13.04 18.19
C ALA A 224 5.42 -14.10 18.48
N THR A 225 6.66 -13.87 18.05
CA THR A 225 7.74 -14.84 18.16
C THR A 225 8.91 -14.28 18.96
N ASP A 226 9.59 -15.15 19.70
CA ASP A 226 10.79 -14.82 20.47
C ASP A 226 12.03 -14.53 19.59
N TYR A 227 11.88 -14.51 18.27
CA TYR A 227 12.96 -14.28 17.32
C TYR A 227 13.60 -12.88 17.42
N ASN A 228 12.92 -11.94 18.10
CA ASN A 228 13.47 -10.63 18.43
C ASN A 228 13.39 -10.40 19.94
N SER A 229 14.28 -11.01 20.67
CA SER A 229 14.39 -10.97 22.14
C SER A 229 14.50 -9.58 22.79
N ASN A 230 14.45 -8.51 22.01
CA ASN A 230 14.45 -7.12 22.48
C ASN A 230 13.04 -6.54 22.69
N PHE A 231 11.98 -7.27 22.39
CA PHE A 231 10.61 -6.86 22.63
C PHE A 231 9.90 -7.90 23.51
N THR A 232 9.83 -7.64 24.80
CA THR A 232 8.86 -8.31 25.67
C THR A 232 7.50 -7.66 25.40
N ASP A 233 6.73 -8.25 24.51
CA ASP A 233 5.41 -7.73 24.24
C ASP A 233 4.45 -8.05 25.38
N ALA A 234 3.83 -7.01 25.90
CA ALA A 234 2.85 -7.14 26.96
C ALA A 234 1.65 -7.98 26.48
N TYR A 235 1.32 -9.04 27.22
CA TYR A 235 0.07 -9.76 27.02
C TYR A 235 -0.99 -9.26 28.02
N PRO A 236 -2.23 -8.97 27.63
CA PRO A 236 -2.78 -9.07 26.25
C PRO A 236 -2.25 -7.97 25.32
N ARG A 237 -2.27 -8.25 23.99
CA ARG A 237 -1.85 -7.33 22.92
C ARG A 237 -2.51 -5.95 23.12
N PRO A 238 -1.75 -4.87 23.20
CA PRO A 238 -2.31 -3.53 23.40
C PRO A 238 -3.22 -3.10 22.26
N VAL A 239 -4.30 -2.40 22.61
CA VAL A 239 -5.27 -1.86 21.67
C VAL A 239 -5.30 -0.35 21.82
N GLU A 240 -4.91 0.36 20.76
CA GLU A 240 -4.97 1.82 20.73
C GLU A 240 -6.38 2.27 20.33
N ARG A 241 -6.83 3.39 20.88
CA ARG A 241 -8.15 3.97 20.62
C ARG A 241 -8.04 5.17 19.71
N TYR A 242 -8.81 5.16 18.64
CA TYR A 242 -8.88 6.25 17.66
C TYR A 242 -10.28 6.84 17.67
N ALA A 243 -10.36 8.17 17.70
CA ALA A 243 -11.60 8.92 17.73
C ALA A 243 -11.69 9.84 16.51
N PHE A 244 -12.77 9.74 15.75
CA PHE A 244 -13.02 10.53 14.56
C PHE A 244 -14.32 11.33 14.69
N GLN A 245 -14.23 12.63 14.45
CA GLN A 245 -15.41 13.48 14.32
C GLN A 245 -15.94 13.38 12.89
N LEU A 246 -17.06 12.73 12.73
CA LEU A 246 -17.65 12.44 11.42
C LEU A 246 -18.66 13.50 10.97
N PRO A 247 -18.92 13.62 9.65
CA PRO A 247 -19.96 14.48 9.09
C PRO A 247 -21.34 14.19 9.67
N ARG A 248 -22.23 15.20 9.60
CA ARG A 248 -23.62 15.07 10.10
C ARG A 248 -24.37 13.88 9.49
N SER A 249 -24.12 13.57 8.22
CA SER A 249 -24.75 12.45 7.49
C SER A 249 -24.42 11.05 8.07
N ALA A 250 -23.35 10.91 8.84
CA ALA A 250 -22.95 9.65 9.46
C ALA A 250 -23.49 9.46 10.89
N ARG A 251 -24.09 10.49 11.49
CA ARG A 251 -24.51 10.49 12.90
C ARG A 251 -25.56 9.43 13.20
N GLY A 252 -25.38 8.71 14.31
CA GLY A 252 -26.29 7.68 14.77
C GLY A 252 -26.29 6.41 13.90
N GLY A 253 -25.52 6.40 12.81
CA GLY A 253 -25.40 5.25 11.92
C GLY A 253 -24.57 4.11 12.51
N VAL A 254 -24.61 2.98 11.81
CA VAL A 254 -23.76 1.84 12.08
C VAL A 254 -22.79 1.69 10.92
N VAL A 255 -21.50 1.52 11.24
CA VAL A 255 -20.42 1.31 10.27
C VAL A 255 -19.91 -0.12 10.36
N ARG A 256 -19.43 -0.66 9.25
CA ARG A 256 -18.77 -1.98 9.19
C ARG A 256 -17.27 -1.81 9.40
N LEU A 257 -16.68 -2.74 10.14
CA LEU A 257 -15.24 -2.84 10.36
C LEU A 257 -14.70 -4.08 9.66
N GLN A 258 -13.60 -3.93 8.94
CA GLN A 258 -12.85 -5.03 8.33
C GLN A 258 -11.40 -4.94 8.80
N ARG A 259 -10.89 -6.02 9.36
CA ARG A 259 -9.55 -6.02 9.98
C ARG A 259 -8.52 -6.76 9.14
N LEU A 260 -7.36 -6.16 8.99
CA LEU A 260 -6.14 -6.80 8.54
C LEU A 260 -5.33 -7.20 9.79
N MET A 261 -5.17 -8.50 10.01
CA MET A 261 -4.65 -9.06 11.25
C MET A 261 -3.64 -10.19 10.99
N ALA A 262 -2.70 -10.34 11.93
CA ALA A 262 -1.84 -11.49 12.12
C ALA A 262 -1.49 -11.63 13.60
N ASN A 263 -0.74 -12.64 13.98
CA ASN A 263 -0.33 -12.83 15.38
C ASN A 263 0.60 -11.71 15.88
N GLY A 264 1.42 -11.14 14.98
CA GLY A 264 2.34 -10.05 15.31
C GLY A 264 2.96 -9.44 14.06
N SER A 265 3.73 -8.34 14.22
CA SER A 265 4.43 -7.66 13.12
C SER A 265 5.42 -8.55 12.38
N ASP A 266 6.04 -9.49 13.09
CA ASP A 266 7.04 -10.44 12.61
C ASP A 266 6.43 -11.71 11.96
N ALA A 267 5.10 -11.86 12.01
CA ALA A 267 4.41 -13.02 11.43
C ALA A 267 4.63 -13.09 9.91
N ILE A 268 5.04 -14.25 9.40
CA ILE A 268 5.20 -14.54 7.97
C ILE A 268 4.04 -15.35 7.40
N THR A 269 3.19 -15.91 8.27
CA THR A 269 1.99 -16.69 7.96
C THR A 269 0.86 -16.31 8.90
N GLY A 270 -0.32 -16.93 8.74
CA GLY A 270 -1.46 -16.70 9.62
C GLY A 270 -2.09 -15.31 9.50
N VAL A 271 -1.83 -14.62 8.40
CA VAL A 271 -2.42 -13.31 8.10
C VAL A 271 -3.85 -13.51 7.62
N THR A 272 -4.76 -12.61 8.04
CA THR A 272 -6.15 -12.61 7.60
C THR A 272 -6.61 -11.19 7.25
N PHE A 273 -7.57 -11.12 6.33
CA PHE A 273 -8.34 -9.90 6.07
C PHE A 273 -9.84 -10.19 6.23
N ASP A 274 -10.49 -9.48 7.15
CA ASP A 274 -11.91 -9.67 7.54
C ASP A 274 -12.27 -11.15 7.84
N GLY A 275 -11.33 -11.88 8.46
CA GLY A 275 -11.46 -13.30 8.78
C GLY A 275 -11.14 -14.27 7.66
N TYR A 276 -10.81 -13.78 6.46
CA TYR A 276 -10.42 -14.63 5.33
C TYR A 276 -8.90 -14.78 5.24
N SER A 277 -8.47 -16.02 5.01
CA SER A 277 -7.10 -16.36 4.62
C SER A 277 -7.05 -16.66 3.12
N TYR A 278 -5.96 -16.24 2.49
CA TYR A 278 -5.62 -16.53 1.08
C TYR A 278 -4.42 -17.47 1.00
N ASN A 279 -4.09 -18.15 2.08
CA ASN A 279 -2.97 -19.07 2.10
C ASN A 279 -3.15 -20.19 1.08
N TYR A 280 -2.10 -20.47 0.32
CA TYR A 280 -2.11 -21.45 -0.77
C TYR A 280 -2.46 -22.85 -0.27
N GLU A 281 -1.97 -23.23 0.90
CA GLU A 281 -2.18 -24.54 1.52
C GLU A 281 -3.64 -24.83 1.88
N LEU A 282 -4.47 -23.80 2.02
CA LEU A 282 -5.89 -23.96 2.38
C LEU A 282 -6.75 -24.22 1.15
N ALA A 283 -6.60 -23.45 0.10
CA ALA A 283 -7.41 -23.54 -1.11
C ALA A 283 -6.72 -22.91 -2.34
N GLU A 284 -5.43 -23.13 -2.52
CA GLU A 284 -4.65 -22.63 -3.65
C GLU A 284 -4.74 -21.11 -3.84
N GLY A 285 -4.76 -20.37 -2.73
CA GLY A 285 -4.85 -18.90 -2.73
C GLY A 285 -6.27 -18.34 -2.85
N ARG A 286 -7.29 -19.19 -2.97
CA ARG A 286 -8.69 -18.77 -2.90
C ARG A 286 -9.06 -18.36 -1.45
N PRO A 287 -10.01 -17.43 -1.25
CA PRO A 287 -10.38 -16.98 0.08
C PRO A 287 -11.03 -18.12 0.90
N VAL A 288 -10.47 -18.39 2.06
CA VAL A 288 -11.00 -19.35 3.04
C VAL A 288 -11.33 -18.60 4.32
N LEU A 289 -12.58 -18.69 4.77
CA LEU A 289 -13.01 -18.11 6.03
C LEU A 289 -12.51 -18.96 7.19
N LEU A 290 -11.79 -18.35 8.12
CA LEU A 290 -11.31 -19.02 9.32
C LEU A 290 -12.33 -18.91 10.46
N GLY A 291 -12.54 -20.02 11.15
CA GLY A 291 -13.55 -20.13 12.23
C GLY A 291 -13.18 -19.44 13.55
N ASN A 292 -11.89 -19.18 13.75
CA ASN A 292 -11.34 -18.63 15.00
C ASN A 292 -10.96 -17.15 14.91
N VAL A 293 -11.40 -16.44 13.87
CA VAL A 293 -11.06 -15.03 13.62
C VAL A 293 -12.31 -14.17 13.65
N THR A 294 -12.24 -13.03 14.31
CA THR A 294 -13.34 -12.05 14.37
C THR A 294 -13.62 -11.46 12.99
N ARG A 295 -14.88 -11.41 12.63
CA ARG A 295 -15.38 -10.87 11.36
C ARG A 295 -16.73 -10.19 11.51
N GLY A 296 -17.12 -9.42 10.51
CA GLY A 296 -18.44 -8.81 10.45
C GLY A 296 -18.68 -7.82 11.59
N GLU A 297 -17.61 -7.29 12.14
CA GLU A 297 -17.69 -6.30 13.22
C GLU A 297 -18.39 -5.03 12.76
N THR A 298 -19.08 -4.41 13.69
CA THR A 298 -19.70 -3.10 13.47
C THR A 298 -19.39 -2.16 14.62
N ALA A 299 -19.41 -0.86 14.33
CA ALA A 299 -19.35 0.17 15.36
C ALA A 299 -20.48 1.17 15.17
N LYS A 300 -20.91 1.78 16.26
CA LYS A 300 -21.98 2.78 16.26
C LYS A 300 -21.38 4.19 16.29
N VAL A 301 -21.80 5.02 15.34
CA VAL A 301 -21.47 6.43 15.37
C VAL A 301 -22.36 7.13 16.39
N GLY A 302 -21.78 7.86 17.32
CA GLY A 302 -22.51 8.60 18.33
C GLY A 302 -23.45 9.66 17.73
N ARG A 303 -24.46 10.10 18.48
CA ARG A 303 -25.41 11.12 18.05
C ARG A 303 -24.76 12.46 17.71
N ARG A 304 -23.58 12.75 18.29
CA ARG A 304 -22.76 13.93 17.99
C ARG A 304 -21.79 13.73 16.83
N GLY A 305 -21.74 12.52 16.23
CA GLY A 305 -20.85 12.17 15.12
C GLY A 305 -19.50 11.64 15.57
N LEU A 306 -19.29 11.34 16.84
CA LEU A 306 -18.07 10.72 17.31
C LEU A 306 -18.09 9.22 16.99
N LEU A 307 -17.06 8.74 16.31
CA LEU A 307 -16.77 7.33 16.12
C LEU A 307 -15.48 6.99 16.88
N GLU A 308 -15.57 6.03 17.79
CA GLU A 308 -14.42 5.49 18.50
C GLU A 308 -14.20 4.05 18.06
N ILE A 309 -12.95 3.70 17.71
CA ILE A 309 -12.56 2.35 17.31
C ILE A 309 -11.28 1.95 18.03
N GLY A 310 -11.23 0.69 18.45
CA GLY A 310 -10.01 0.08 18.96
C GLY A 310 -9.26 -0.62 17.83
N VAL A 311 -7.95 -0.36 17.71
CA VAL A 311 -7.07 -1.00 16.74
C VAL A 311 -5.87 -1.61 17.48
N PRO A 312 -5.76 -2.94 17.51
CA PRO A 312 -4.60 -3.60 18.10
C PRO A 312 -3.29 -3.14 17.46
N ARG A 313 -2.20 -3.09 18.22
CA ARG A 313 -0.87 -2.85 17.65
C ARG A 313 -0.58 -3.86 16.55
N SER A 314 0.20 -3.47 15.57
CA SER A 314 0.50 -4.28 14.38
C SER A 314 -0.77 -4.80 13.68
N SER A 315 -1.71 -3.91 13.38
CA SER A 315 -2.93 -4.25 12.63
C SER A 315 -3.47 -3.03 11.87
N ALA A 316 -4.42 -3.28 10.97
CA ALA A 316 -5.19 -2.21 10.35
C ALA A 316 -6.69 -2.51 10.40
N VAL A 317 -7.50 -1.44 10.35
CA VAL A 317 -8.95 -1.56 10.28
C VAL A 317 -9.51 -0.60 9.23
N ILE A 318 -10.35 -1.13 8.35
CA ILE A 318 -11.17 -0.34 7.43
C ILE A 318 -12.54 -0.15 8.05
N VAL A 319 -13.00 1.09 8.05
CA VAL A 319 -14.36 1.49 8.43
C VAL A 319 -15.12 1.86 7.18
N SER A 320 -16.22 1.17 6.88
CA SER A 320 -17.06 1.44 5.71
C SER A 320 -18.38 2.10 6.10
N PHE A 321 -18.73 3.19 5.39
CA PHE A 321 -19.94 3.97 5.57
C PHE A 321 -20.96 3.66 4.46
N GLY A 322 -22.24 3.55 4.80
CA GLY A 322 -23.32 3.29 3.85
C GLY A 322 -23.82 1.87 3.83
N LYS A 323 -24.96 1.62 3.15
CA LYS A 323 -25.54 0.30 2.96
C LYS A 323 -24.60 -0.55 2.09
N ARG A 324 -24.53 -1.86 2.37
CA ARG A 324 -23.77 -2.82 1.55
C ARG A 324 -23.90 -2.48 0.07
N ALA A 325 -22.83 -2.02 -0.58
CA ALA A 325 -22.62 -2.34 -1.97
C ALA A 325 -22.54 -3.87 -2.03
N GLY A 326 -23.31 -4.50 -2.88
CA GLY A 326 -23.48 -5.95 -2.95
C GLY A 326 -22.16 -6.68 -2.80
N GLY A 327 -22.17 -7.75 -2.00
CA GLY A 327 -20.96 -8.46 -1.60
C GLY A 327 -20.13 -8.91 -2.80
N TYR A 328 -18.86 -8.60 -2.76
CA TYR A 328 -17.85 -9.46 -3.32
C TYR A 328 -17.52 -10.48 -2.21
N TYR A 329 -17.93 -11.70 -2.48
CA TYR A 329 -18.00 -13.01 -1.78
C TYR A 329 -19.28 -13.29 -1.03
#